data_d01b7175b322d91a5a721d8178255b41
#
_entry.id   d01b7175b322d91a5a721d8178255b41
#
_cell.length_a   1.000
_cell.length_b   1.000
_cell.length_c   1.000
_cell.angle_alpha   90.00
_cell.angle_beta   90.00
_cell.angle_gamma   90.00
#
_symmetry.space_group_name_H-M   'P 1'
#
loop_
_entity.id
_entity.type
_entity.pdbx_description
1 polymer ?
#
loop_
_entity_poly.entity_id
_entity_poly.type
_entity_poly.pdbx_seq_one_letter_code
_entity_poly.pdbx_strand_id
1 'polypeptide(L)'
;MKFVAEEMREYMAQLGFRTIDEMVGHTDLLKKKDIADQYHIDLSKILDSTYANDAHNCFNPAHVYDFKLNEVLDTKVLLKALEQASQSHKKTEVSVEVSNTDRSFGTILGSHITKALGDFVEDDLITVHAFGAGGQSFGAFIPKGLTLELTGDSNDYLGKGLSGGKIIVKTPHEATFKAEENIIIGNVALYGATSGEAYINGVAGERFCVRNSGAKAVVEGVGDHALEYMTGGLVVILGETGRNVAAGMSGGIAYIYDPNNDLYEKLNGALVEYSEVNKPYDIKTVRELIENHYKYTGSEKAKMFLDDFKTYIGKFKKIIPHDYKKMMDLIAYYQSQGLDEDQAKVEAFNAAMKGGK
;
A
#
# COMPACT_ATOMS: atom_id res chain seq x y z
N MET A 1 23.96 -8.24 1.86
CA MET A 1 23.88 -9.38 2.82
C MET A 1 25.16 -10.22 2.84
N LYS A 2 25.76 -10.66 1.71
CA LYS A 2 27.02 -11.46 1.72
C LYS A 2 28.15 -10.80 2.50
N PHE A 3 28.43 -9.51 2.27
CA PHE A 3 29.50 -8.78 3.00
C PHE A 3 29.25 -8.71 4.51
N VAL A 4 27.98 -8.54 4.93
CA VAL A 4 27.65 -8.55 6.37
C VAL A 4 27.90 -9.94 6.98
N ALA A 5 27.57 -11.01 6.25
CA ALA A 5 27.82 -12.37 6.71
C ALA A 5 29.34 -12.68 6.80
N GLU A 6 30.16 -12.21 5.86
CA GLU A 6 31.59 -12.35 5.90
C GLU A 6 32.21 -11.57 7.07
N GLU A 7 31.78 -10.33 7.30
CA GLU A 7 32.26 -9.54 8.44
C GLU A 7 31.90 -10.21 9.78
N MET A 8 30.66 -10.71 9.91
CA MET A 8 30.24 -11.48 11.08
C MET A 8 31.13 -12.74 11.27
N ARG A 9 31.43 -13.47 10.20
CA ARG A 9 32.29 -14.64 10.23
C ARG A 9 33.71 -14.30 10.72
N GLU A 10 34.27 -13.17 10.32
CA GLU A 10 35.58 -12.69 10.79
C GLU A 10 35.55 -12.38 12.29
N TYR A 11 34.53 -11.72 12.81
CA TYR A 11 34.36 -11.48 14.24
C TYR A 11 34.20 -12.80 15.02
N MET A 12 33.40 -13.74 14.52
CA MET A 12 33.23 -15.05 15.13
C MET A 12 34.58 -15.79 15.23
N ALA A 13 35.38 -15.75 14.16
CA ALA A 13 36.70 -16.37 14.14
C ALA A 13 37.67 -15.72 15.17
N GLN A 14 37.63 -14.37 15.29
CA GLN A 14 38.43 -13.64 16.28
C GLN A 14 38.05 -13.99 17.72
N LEU A 15 36.73 -14.21 17.97
CA LEU A 15 36.20 -14.58 19.28
C LEU A 15 36.31 -16.10 19.57
N GLY A 16 36.71 -16.90 18.59
CA GLY A 16 36.90 -18.35 18.74
C GLY A 16 35.64 -19.18 18.54
N PHE A 17 34.54 -18.60 18.01
CA PHE A 17 33.28 -19.31 17.74
C PHE A 17 33.26 -19.93 16.35
N ARG A 18 32.71 -21.15 16.23
CA ARG A 18 32.51 -21.85 14.95
C ARG A 18 31.11 -21.71 14.40
N THR A 19 30.12 -21.57 15.27
CA THR A 19 28.73 -21.43 14.91
C THR A 19 28.11 -20.21 15.57
N ILE A 20 27.03 -19.69 15.00
CA ILE A 20 26.27 -18.60 15.58
C ILE A 20 25.67 -19.03 16.93
N ASP A 21 25.19 -20.26 17.03
CA ASP A 21 24.57 -20.80 18.24
C ASP A 21 25.58 -20.84 19.42
N GLU A 22 26.87 -21.12 19.15
CA GLU A 22 27.92 -21.01 20.18
C GLU A 22 28.17 -19.59 20.67
N MET A 23 27.89 -18.56 19.83
CA MET A 23 28.15 -17.17 20.16
C MET A 23 26.96 -16.51 20.86
N VAL A 24 25.74 -16.95 20.56
CA VAL A 24 24.52 -16.34 21.09
C VAL A 24 24.49 -16.43 22.61
N GLY A 25 24.18 -15.29 23.26
CA GLY A 25 24.09 -15.19 24.72
C GLY A 25 25.43 -14.90 25.44
N HIS A 26 26.59 -14.94 24.77
CA HIS A 26 27.91 -14.62 25.34
C HIS A 26 28.09 -13.10 25.53
N THR A 27 27.26 -12.50 26.40
CA THR A 27 27.41 -11.07 26.79
C THR A 27 28.68 -10.82 27.65
N ASP A 28 29.24 -11.86 28.25
CA ASP A 28 30.53 -11.83 28.98
C ASP A 28 31.71 -11.38 28.10
N LEU A 29 31.59 -11.53 26.77
CA LEU A 29 32.59 -11.08 25.80
C LEU A 29 32.37 -9.63 25.33
N LEU A 30 31.32 -8.99 25.79
CA LEU A 30 31.01 -7.60 25.45
C LEU A 30 31.55 -6.65 26.52
N LYS A 31 32.17 -5.56 26.07
CA LYS A 31 32.65 -4.50 26.94
C LYS A 31 31.95 -3.17 26.62
N LYS A 32 31.44 -2.53 27.66
CA LYS A 32 30.94 -1.17 27.59
C LYS A 32 32.02 -0.20 27.11
N LYS A 33 31.76 0.64 26.13
CA LYS A 33 32.65 1.72 25.72
C LYS A 33 32.62 2.86 26.73
N ASP A 34 33.74 3.54 26.94
CA ASP A 34 33.91 4.63 27.90
C ASP A 34 32.93 5.81 27.63
N ILE A 35 32.53 5.99 26.37
CA ILE A 35 31.49 7.01 25.99
C ILE A 35 30.15 6.77 26.69
N ALA A 36 29.81 5.54 27.03
CA ALA A 36 28.57 5.24 27.76
C ALA A 36 28.56 5.87 29.16
N ASP A 37 29.72 5.99 29.78
CA ASP A 37 29.88 6.64 31.11
C ASP A 37 29.67 8.15 31.01
N GLN A 38 30.11 8.80 29.93
CA GLN A 38 29.91 10.22 29.68
C GLN A 38 28.43 10.57 29.54
N TYR A 39 27.61 9.67 28.99
CA TYR A 39 26.18 9.85 28.80
C TYR A 39 25.32 9.20 29.91
N HIS A 40 25.96 8.69 30.98
CA HIS A 40 25.28 8.00 32.08
C HIS A 40 24.37 6.84 31.63
N ILE A 41 24.78 6.10 30.59
CA ILE A 41 24.02 4.95 30.07
C ILE A 41 24.34 3.70 30.92
N ASP A 42 23.32 3.18 31.58
CA ASP A 42 23.39 1.91 32.29
C ASP A 42 23.08 0.73 31.34
N LEU A 43 24.11 -0.08 31.05
CA LEU A 43 24.01 -1.28 30.22
C LEU A 43 23.97 -2.56 31.04
N SER A 44 23.96 -2.49 32.38
CA SER A 44 24.07 -3.65 33.26
C SER A 44 23.03 -4.74 32.95
N LYS A 45 21.77 -4.34 32.72
CA LYS A 45 20.66 -5.27 32.40
C LYS A 45 20.79 -5.91 31.00
N ILE A 46 21.41 -5.21 30.05
CA ILE A 46 21.60 -5.74 28.69
C ILE A 46 22.77 -6.71 28.66
N LEU A 47 23.79 -6.47 29.48
CA LEU A 47 24.99 -7.30 29.57
C LEU A 47 24.88 -8.42 30.63
N ASP A 48 23.79 -8.47 31.38
CA ASP A 48 23.54 -9.55 32.35
C ASP A 48 23.28 -10.86 31.61
N SER A 49 24.16 -11.85 31.88
CA SER A 49 24.06 -13.21 31.33
C SER A 49 23.60 -14.25 32.36
N THR A 50 23.26 -13.84 33.57
CA THR A 50 22.89 -14.76 34.66
C THR A 50 21.71 -15.68 34.35
N TYR A 51 20.76 -15.20 33.58
CA TYR A 51 19.62 -15.98 33.12
C TYR A 51 19.93 -16.93 31.95
N ALA A 52 21.08 -16.77 31.30
CA ALA A 52 21.46 -17.59 30.15
C ALA A 52 22.03 -18.95 30.52
N ASN A 53 22.43 -19.13 31.78
CA ASN A 53 23.08 -20.36 32.25
C ASN A 53 22.15 -21.59 32.20
N ASP A 54 20.83 -21.40 32.27
CA ASP A 54 19.84 -22.48 32.28
C ASP A 54 18.95 -22.48 30.99
N ALA A 55 19.21 -21.59 30.08
CA ALA A 55 18.44 -21.45 28.85
C ALA A 55 19.20 -21.96 27.62
N HIS A 56 18.46 -22.61 26.72
CA HIS A 56 18.97 -22.89 25.38
C HIS A 56 19.02 -21.59 24.59
N ASN A 57 20.20 -20.99 24.47
CA ASN A 57 20.42 -19.70 23.79
C ASN A 57 20.55 -19.83 22.27
N CYS A 58 20.28 -21.00 21.72
CA CYS A 58 20.36 -21.28 20.29
C CYS A 58 18.97 -21.50 19.68
N PHE A 59 18.91 -21.37 18.37
CA PHE A 59 17.72 -21.74 17.60
C PHE A 59 17.41 -23.23 17.80
N ASN A 60 16.24 -23.52 18.33
CA ASN A 60 15.76 -24.89 18.47
C ASN A 60 14.76 -25.23 17.36
N PRO A 61 15.14 -26.03 16.34
CA PRO A 61 14.26 -26.37 15.22
C PRO A 61 13.05 -27.22 15.65
N ALA A 62 13.07 -27.82 16.84
CA ALA A 62 11.93 -28.53 17.39
C ALA A 62 10.88 -27.58 18.03
N HIS A 63 11.26 -26.31 18.28
CA HIS A 63 10.37 -25.30 18.83
C HIS A 63 9.64 -24.59 17.69
N VAL A 64 8.68 -25.27 17.08
CA VAL A 64 7.86 -24.71 16.01
C VAL A 64 6.71 -23.91 16.61
N TYR A 65 6.67 -22.61 16.30
CA TYR A 65 5.51 -21.80 16.66
C TYR A 65 4.33 -22.15 15.74
N ASP A 66 3.21 -22.59 16.34
CA ASP A 66 1.99 -22.85 15.60
C ASP A 66 1.22 -21.54 15.37
N PHE A 67 1.24 -21.04 14.13
CA PHE A 67 0.48 -19.86 13.70
C PHE A 67 -1.01 -20.14 13.54
N LYS A 68 -1.46 -21.36 13.71
CA LYS A 68 -2.86 -21.81 13.54
C LYS A 68 -3.45 -21.40 12.18
N LEU A 69 -2.67 -21.47 11.13
CA LEU A 69 -3.08 -21.05 9.78
C LEU A 69 -4.24 -21.89 9.22
N ASN A 70 -4.47 -23.08 9.77
CA ASN A 70 -5.62 -23.92 9.45
C ASN A 70 -6.94 -23.40 10.08
N GLU A 71 -6.85 -22.48 11.03
CA GLU A 71 -8.01 -21.92 11.75
C GLU A 71 -8.49 -20.58 11.14
N VAL A 72 -7.69 -19.91 10.30
CA VAL A 72 -8.05 -18.62 9.71
C VAL A 72 -9.11 -18.75 8.60
N LEU A 73 -9.88 -17.69 8.36
CA LEU A 73 -10.97 -17.65 7.37
C LEU A 73 -10.49 -17.96 5.97
N ASP A 74 -9.31 -17.49 5.57
CA ASP A 74 -8.71 -17.82 4.28
C ASP A 74 -8.71 -19.33 4.05
N THR A 75 -8.18 -20.09 5.01
CA THR A 75 -8.04 -21.54 4.90
C THR A 75 -9.40 -22.26 5.04
N LYS A 76 -10.23 -21.84 5.98
CA LYS A 76 -11.52 -22.52 6.26
C LYS A 76 -12.57 -22.28 5.19
N VAL A 77 -12.57 -21.06 4.60
CA VAL A 77 -13.65 -20.60 3.71
C VAL A 77 -13.13 -20.27 2.32
N LEU A 78 -12.14 -19.37 2.21
CA LEU A 78 -11.78 -18.77 0.93
C LEU A 78 -11.07 -19.73 -0.03
N LEU A 79 -10.24 -20.66 0.47
CA LEU A 79 -9.58 -21.63 -0.41
C LEU A 79 -10.57 -22.54 -1.14
N LYS A 80 -11.75 -22.79 -0.57
CA LYS A 80 -12.82 -23.55 -1.24
C LYS A 80 -13.36 -22.81 -2.47
N ALA A 81 -13.42 -21.47 -2.42
CA ALA A 81 -13.84 -20.67 -3.57
C ALA A 81 -12.82 -20.79 -4.73
N LEU A 82 -11.52 -20.86 -4.43
CA LEU A 82 -10.49 -21.10 -5.44
C LEU A 82 -10.63 -22.50 -6.07
N GLU A 83 -10.89 -23.52 -5.28
CA GLU A 83 -11.15 -24.88 -5.80
C GLU A 83 -12.35 -24.87 -6.75
N GLN A 84 -13.46 -24.22 -6.38
CA GLN A 84 -14.65 -24.10 -7.23
C GLN A 84 -14.36 -23.33 -8.52
N ALA A 85 -13.66 -22.18 -8.44
CA ALA A 85 -13.29 -21.40 -9.61
C ALA A 85 -12.38 -22.19 -10.57
N SER A 86 -11.41 -22.92 -10.03
CA SER A 86 -10.48 -23.75 -10.81
C SER A 86 -11.18 -24.92 -11.50
N GLN A 87 -12.13 -25.58 -10.84
CA GLN A 87 -12.89 -26.70 -11.40
C GLN A 87 -13.93 -26.27 -12.43
N SER A 88 -14.62 -25.16 -12.17
CA SER A 88 -15.70 -24.69 -13.02
C SER A 88 -15.24 -23.82 -14.18
N HIS A 89 -14.05 -23.26 -14.13
CA HIS A 89 -13.55 -22.20 -15.02
C HIS A 89 -14.49 -20.99 -15.08
N LYS A 90 -15.16 -20.66 -13.96
CA LYS A 90 -16.13 -19.57 -13.87
C LYS A 90 -15.79 -18.66 -12.70
N LYS A 91 -16.19 -17.40 -12.83
CA LYS A 91 -16.18 -16.44 -11.72
C LYS A 91 -16.97 -16.99 -10.54
N THR A 92 -16.40 -16.84 -9.36
CA THR A 92 -16.95 -17.39 -8.12
C THR A 92 -17.11 -16.26 -7.09
N GLU A 93 -18.24 -16.24 -6.43
CA GLU A 93 -18.52 -15.28 -5.35
C GLU A 93 -18.68 -16.03 -4.03
N VAL A 94 -18.19 -15.43 -2.95
CA VAL A 94 -18.33 -15.96 -1.59
C VAL A 94 -18.63 -14.85 -0.62
N SER A 95 -19.55 -15.09 0.31
CA SER A 95 -19.91 -14.15 1.38
C SER A 95 -19.38 -14.65 2.72
N VAL A 96 -18.84 -13.74 3.55
CA VAL A 96 -18.25 -14.09 4.83
C VAL A 96 -18.37 -12.92 5.83
N GLU A 97 -18.64 -13.23 7.08
CA GLU A 97 -18.52 -12.27 8.17
C GLU A 97 -17.07 -12.20 8.63
N VAL A 98 -16.57 -10.98 8.84
CA VAL A 98 -15.21 -10.72 9.31
C VAL A 98 -15.22 -9.88 10.58
N SER A 99 -14.23 -10.08 11.40
CA SER A 99 -13.98 -9.30 12.61
C SER A 99 -12.57 -8.70 12.58
N ASN A 100 -12.29 -7.74 13.44
CA ASN A 100 -10.97 -7.09 13.54
C ASN A 100 -9.85 -8.06 13.99
N THR A 101 -10.19 -9.26 14.40
CA THR A 101 -9.22 -10.34 14.72
C THR A 101 -8.80 -11.15 13.48
N ASP A 102 -9.56 -11.04 12.37
CA ASP A 102 -9.23 -11.69 11.09
C ASP A 102 -8.17 -10.87 10.35
N ARG A 103 -6.94 -10.96 10.84
CA ARG A 103 -5.80 -10.19 10.32
C ARG A 103 -5.28 -10.80 9.01
N SER A 104 -4.79 -9.93 8.11
CA SER A 104 -4.25 -10.34 6.81
C SER A 104 -5.21 -11.17 5.96
N PHE A 105 -6.52 -10.95 6.13
CA PHE A 105 -7.58 -11.61 5.38
C PHE A 105 -7.39 -11.47 3.86
N GLY A 106 -7.50 -12.55 3.12
CA GLY A 106 -7.30 -12.61 1.66
C GLY A 106 -5.86 -12.89 1.23
N THR A 107 -4.87 -12.79 2.13
CA THR A 107 -3.45 -12.94 1.77
C THR A 107 -3.09 -14.40 1.42
N ILE A 108 -3.59 -15.37 2.17
CA ILE A 108 -3.33 -16.80 1.88
C ILE A 108 -4.02 -17.19 0.57
N LEU A 109 -5.28 -16.79 0.39
CA LEU A 109 -6.00 -16.98 -0.87
C LEU A 109 -5.22 -16.39 -2.05
N GLY A 110 -4.77 -15.13 -1.93
CA GLY A 110 -3.96 -14.46 -2.95
C GLY A 110 -2.69 -15.23 -3.31
N SER A 111 -1.97 -15.75 -2.32
CA SER A 111 -0.79 -16.60 -2.54
C SER A 111 -1.14 -17.86 -3.32
N HIS A 112 -2.26 -18.50 -3.02
CA HIS A 112 -2.71 -19.70 -3.74
C HIS A 112 -3.15 -19.40 -5.17
N ILE A 113 -3.84 -18.27 -5.42
CA ILE A 113 -4.19 -17.82 -6.77
C ILE A 113 -2.92 -17.65 -7.61
N THR A 114 -1.93 -16.92 -7.09
CA THR A 114 -0.66 -16.69 -7.81
C THR A 114 0.08 -17.99 -8.13
N LYS A 115 0.12 -18.94 -7.18
CA LYS A 115 0.78 -20.23 -7.38
C LYS A 115 0.06 -21.13 -8.39
N ALA A 116 -1.27 -21.10 -8.39
CA ALA A 116 -2.09 -21.97 -9.22
C ALA A 116 -2.24 -21.44 -10.66
N LEU A 117 -2.36 -20.12 -10.83
CA LEU A 117 -2.81 -19.51 -12.09
C LEU A 117 -1.77 -18.55 -12.71
N GLY A 118 -0.77 -18.10 -11.93
CA GLY A 118 0.26 -17.18 -12.42
C GLY A 118 -0.33 -15.86 -12.93
N ASP A 119 0.20 -15.35 -14.04
CA ASP A 119 -0.19 -14.06 -14.64
C ASP A 119 -1.44 -14.15 -15.55
N PHE A 120 -1.94 -15.35 -15.83
CA PHE A 120 -3.06 -15.60 -16.76
C PHE A 120 -4.43 -15.57 -16.08
N VAL A 121 -4.58 -14.77 -15.03
CA VAL A 121 -5.82 -14.67 -14.27
C VAL A 121 -6.73 -13.59 -14.86
N GLU A 122 -8.02 -13.92 -15.04
CA GLU A 122 -9.05 -12.94 -15.40
C GLU A 122 -9.35 -12.03 -14.19
N ASP A 123 -9.74 -10.78 -14.47
CA ASP A 123 -10.21 -9.87 -13.43
C ASP A 123 -11.49 -10.39 -12.78
N ASP A 124 -11.60 -10.21 -11.47
CA ASP A 124 -12.77 -10.64 -10.67
C ASP A 124 -13.08 -12.14 -10.81
N LEU A 125 -12.05 -12.99 -10.91
CA LEU A 125 -12.22 -14.44 -10.91
C LEU A 125 -12.87 -14.93 -9.61
N ILE A 126 -12.42 -14.36 -8.49
CA ILE A 126 -13.01 -14.59 -7.17
C ILE A 126 -13.37 -13.24 -6.57
N THR A 127 -14.64 -13.09 -6.21
CA THR A 127 -15.15 -11.93 -5.48
C THR A 127 -15.57 -12.37 -4.08
N VAL A 128 -15.01 -11.74 -3.06
CA VAL A 128 -15.34 -11.99 -1.66
C VAL A 128 -16.13 -10.83 -1.12
N HIS A 129 -17.38 -11.06 -0.74
CA HIS A 129 -18.22 -10.11 -0.03
C HIS A 129 -18.05 -10.30 1.47
N ALA A 130 -17.25 -9.43 2.08
CA ALA A 130 -16.96 -9.43 3.51
C ALA A 130 -17.87 -8.42 4.24
N PHE A 131 -18.40 -8.81 5.39
CA PHE A 131 -19.28 -7.96 6.21
C PHE A 131 -18.72 -7.84 7.62
N GLY A 132 -18.60 -6.63 8.14
CA GLY A 132 -18.13 -6.36 9.49
C GLY A 132 -16.87 -5.52 9.55
N ALA A 133 -15.97 -5.81 10.50
CA ALA A 133 -14.74 -5.06 10.72
C ALA A 133 -13.54 -5.82 10.15
N GLY A 134 -12.93 -5.32 9.09
CA GLY A 134 -11.70 -5.86 8.52
C GLY A 134 -10.53 -5.65 9.48
N GLY A 135 -9.82 -6.74 9.79
CA GLY A 135 -8.64 -6.71 10.66
C GLY A 135 -7.43 -6.03 10.01
N GLN A 136 -6.38 -5.85 10.79
CA GLN A 136 -5.13 -5.27 10.29
C GLN A 136 -4.60 -6.00 9.06
N SER A 137 -4.16 -5.25 8.05
CA SER A 137 -3.65 -5.77 6.77
C SER A 137 -4.71 -6.53 5.95
N PHE A 138 -5.99 -6.16 6.07
CA PHE A 138 -7.06 -6.69 5.22
C PHE A 138 -6.70 -6.47 3.73
N GLY A 139 -6.74 -7.53 2.92
CA GLY A 139 -6.40 -7.48 1.49
C GLY A 139 -4.90 -7.27 1.21
N ALA A 140 -4.00 -7.55 2.17
CA ALA A 140 -2.58 -7.42 1.92
C ALA A 140 -2.10 -8.37 0.81
N PHE A 141 -1.31 -7.82 -0.14
CA PHE A 141 -0.67 -8.53 -1.25
C PHE A 141 -1.61 -9.26 -2.21
N ILE A 142 -2.91 -8.94 -2.22
CA ILE A 142 -3.83 -9.63 -3.12
C ILE A 142 -3.49 -9.37 -4.58
N PRO A 143 -3.42 -10.44 -5.39
CA PRO A 143 -3.06 -10.37 -6.80
C PRO A 143 -4.27 -10.10 -7.69
N LYS A 144 -4.01 -9.88 -8.97
CA LYS A 144 -5.04 -9.88 -10.02
C LYS A 144 -5.95 -11.12 -9.89
N GLY A 145 -7.22 -10.95 -10.22
CA GLY A 145 -8.23 -12.01 -10.13
C GLY A 145 -8.97 -12.08 -8.80
N LEU A 146 -8.46 -11.44 -7.75
CA LEU A 146 -9.13 -11.38 -6.45
C LEU A 146 -9.71 -9.99 -6.19
N THR A 147 -11.01 -9.94 -5.94
CA THR A 147 -11.73 -8.75 -5.49
C THR A 147 -12.24 -8.98 -4.07
N LEU A 148 -11.88 -8.09 -3.16
CA LEU A 148 -12.41 -8.03 -1.80
C LEU A 148 -13.34 -6.83 -1.67
N GLU A 149 -14.61 -7.09 -1.39
CA GLU A 149 -15.62 -6.08 -1.12
C GLU A 149 -16.00 -6.13 0.36
N LEU A 150 -15.62 -5.09 1.11
CA LEU A 150 -15.91 -4.98 2.54
C LEU A 150 -17.06 -4.00 2.76
N THR A 151 -18.16 -4.49 3.32
CA THR A 151 -19.24 -3.66 3.86
C THR A 151 -18.99 -3.50 5.35
N GLY A 152 -18.42 -2.35 5.74
CA GLY A 152 -17.97 -2.08 7.10
C GLY A 152 -16.76 -1.15 7.15
N ASP A 153 -15.89 -1.38 8.11
CA ASP A 153 -14.65 -0.62 8.34
C ASP A 153 -13.42 -1.53 8.36
N SER A 154 -12.23 -0.98 8.31
CA SER A 154 -10.99 -1.76 8.40
C SER A 154 -9.92 -1.05 9.24
N ASN A 155 -9.09 -1.85 9.90
CA ASN A 155 -7.92 -1.40 10.63
C ASN A 155 -6.78 -0.95 9.70
N ASP A 156 -5.60 -0.70 10.27
CA ASP A 156 -4.41 -0.23 9.55
C ASP A 156 -3.92 -1.21 8.47
N TYR A 157 -3.16 -0.67 7.51
CA TYR A 157 -2.51 -1.41 6.43
C TYR A 157 -3.47 -2.12 5.46
N LEU A 158 -4.72 -1.66 5.32
CA LEU A 158 -5.61 -2.17 4.27
C LEU A 158 -4.88 -2.12 2.91
N GLY A 159 -4.90 -3.21 2.17
CA GLY A 159 -4.29 -3.28 0.83
C GLY A 159 -2.77 -3.09 0.80
N LYS A 160 -2.06 -3.29 1.93
CA LYS A 160 -0.60 -3.27 1.96
C LYS A 160 -0.03 -4.17 0.86
N GLY A 161 0.82 -3.61 0.00
CA GLY A 161 1.44 -4.37 -1.09
C GLY A 161 0.45 -4.91 -2.12
N LEU A 162 -0.73 -4.28 -2.28
CA LEU A 162 -1.71 -4.65 -3.31
C LEU A 162 -1.02 -4.88 -4.66
N SER A 163 -1.23 -6.04 -5.27
CA SER A 163 -0.46 -6.54 -6.42
C SER A 163 -1.35 -6.93 -7.60
N GLY A 164 -2.35 -6.12 -7.91
CA GLY A 164 -3.24 -6.30 -9.06
C GLY A 164 -4.70 -6.63 -8.70
N GLY A 165 -4.98 -6.94 -7.45
CA GLY A 165 -6.34 -7.18 -6.97
C GLY A 165 -7.17 -5.90 -6.87
N LYS A 166 -8.43 -6.06 -6.46
CA LYS A 166 -9.35 -4.95 -6.25
C LYS A 166 -9.86 -4.95 -4.81
N ILE A 167 -9.86 -3.80 -4.17
CA ILE A 167 -10.42 -3.59 -2.83
C ILE A 167 -11.52 -2.54 -2.91
N ILE A 168 -12.70 -2.88 -2.40
CA ILE A 168 -13.84 -2.00 -2.31
C ILE A 168 -14.25 -1.94 -0.84
N VAL A 169 -14.30 -0.76 -0.26
CA VAL A 169 -14.82 -0.55 1.10
C VAL A 169 -16.00 0.39 1.03
N LYS A 170 -17.12 -0.04 1.57
CA LYS A 170 -18.36 0.73 1.61
C LYS A 170 -19.03 0.65 2.98
N THR A 171 -19.69 1.73 3.36
CA THR A 171 -20.47 1.76 4.58
C THR A 171 -21.70 0.86 4.48
N PRO A 172 -22.15 0.23 5.59
CA PRO A 172 -23.44 -0.46 5.62
C PRO A 172 -24.60 0.47 5.19
N HIS A 173 -25.57 -0.08 4.51
CA HIS A 173 -26.74 0.69 4.05
C HIS A 173 -27.53 1.33 5.21
N GLU A 174 -27.49 0.70 6.37
CA GLU A 174 -28.16 1.12 7.60
C GLU A 174 -27.38 2.21 8.36
N ALA A 175 -26.19 2.58 7.88
CA ALA A 175 -25.39 3.61 8.53
C ALA A 175 -26.11 4.96 8.50
N THR A 176 -26.18 5.62 9.64
CA THR A 176 -26.84 6.92 9.81
C THR A 176 -25.89 8.11 9.71
N PHE A 177 -24.59 7.83 9.58
CA PHE A 177 -23.55 8.85 9.43
C PHE A 177 -23.18 9.01 7.94
N LYS A 178 -22.63 10.16 7.60
CA LYS A 178 -22.07 10.40 6.26
C LYS A 178 -20.68 9.79 6.16
N ALA A 179 -20.46 8.97 5.15
CA ALA A 179 -19.20 8.28 4.94
C ALA A 179 -18.02 9.26 4.80
N GLU A 180 -18.19 10.31 4.03
CA GLU A 180 -17.18 11.34 3.77
C GLU A 180 -16.75 12.18 4.98
N GLU A 181 -17.48 12.07 6.10
CA GLU A 181 -17.16 12.76 7.37
C GLU A 181 -16.54 11.81 8.41
N ASN A 182 -16.39 10.51 8.08
CA ASN A 182 -15.96 9.49 9.02
C ASN A 182 -14.80 8.65 8.50
N ILE A 183 -13.87 8.31 9.41
CA ILE A 183 -12.76 7.41 9.11
C ILE A 183 -13.30 5.99 9.00
N ILE A 184 -13.20 5.39 7.81
CA ILE A 184 -13.67 4.04 7.50
C ILE A 184 -12.51 3.04 7.44
N ILE A 185 -11.32 3.50 7.07
CA ILE A 185 -10.11 2.68 7.07
C ILE A 185 -9.01 3.34 7.89
N GLY A 186 -8.21 2.53 8.56
CA GLY A 186 -7.12 2.98 9.40
C GLY A 186 -5.95 3.59 8.63
N ASN A 187 -4.81 3.69 9.32
CA ASN A 187 -3.60 4.31 8.79
C ASN A 187 -2.87 3.41 7.79
N VAL A 188 -2.02 4.05 6.97
CA VAL A 188 -1.05 3.38 6.09
C VAL A 188 -1.72 2.45 5.06
N ALA A 189 -2.96 2.73 4.69
CA ALA A 189 -3.65 1.98 3.65
C ALA A 189 -2.93 2.11 2.31
N LEU A 190 -2.87 1.01 1.53
CA LEU A 190 -2.15 0.86 0.26
C LEU A 190 -0.64 1.09 0.34
N TYR A 191 -0.03 0.92 1.52
CA TYR A 191 1.42 0.99 1.68
C TYR A 191 2.15 0.06 0.71
N GLY A 192 2.99 0.63 -0.15
CA GLY A 192 3.80 -0.14 -1.10
C GLY A 192 2.99 -0.92 -2.14
N ALA A 193 1.76 -0.52 -2.43
CA ALA A 193 0.95 -1.10 -3.49
C ALA A 193 1.64 -0.93 -4.84
N THR A 194 1.66 -1.99 -5.66
CA THR A 194 2.38 -2.02 -6.94
C THR A 194 1.45 -1.98 -8.15
N SER A 195 0.23 -2.44 -7.99
CA SER A 195 -0.82 -2.45 -9.02
C SER A 195 -2.17 -2.79 -8.41
N GLY A 196 -3.25 -2.72 -9.21
CA GLY A 196 -4.60 -2.98 -8.76
C GLY A 196 -5.40 -1.72 -8.48
N GLU A 197 -6.56 -1.88 -7.86
CA GLU A 197 -7.52 -0.80 -7.66
C GLU A 197 -8.09 -0.81 -6.23
N ALA A 198 -8.35 0.39 -5.69
CA ALA A 198 -9.00 0.54 -4.39
C ALA A 198 -10.04 1.67 -4.43
N TYR A 199 -11.25 1.40 -3.95
CA TYR A 199 -12.37 2.33 -3.90
C TYR A 199 -12.92 2.40 -2.48
N ILE A 200 -12.71 3.53 -1.81
CA ILE A 200 -12.98 3.70 -0.38
C ILE A 200 -14.07 4.75 -0.18
N ASN A 201 -15.27 4.30 0.19
CA ASN A 201 -16.39 5.18 0.53
C ASN A 201 -16.26 5.63 1.98
N GLY A 202 -15.56 6.72 2.17
CA GLY A 202 -15.26 7.34 3.44
C GLY A 202 -13.83 7.85 3.53
N VAL A 203 -13.42 8.24 4.73
CA VAL A 203 -12.12 8.85 5.01
C VAL A 203 -11.10 7.75 5.37
N ALA A 204 -9.89 7.86 4.87
CA ALA A 204 -8.74 7.09 5.31
C ALA A 204 -7.98 7.81 6.42
N GLY A 205 -7.34 7.06 7.31
CA GLY A 205 -6.43 7.58 8.30
C GLY A 205 -5.18 8.23 7.69
N GLU A 206 -4.13 8.35 8.49
CA GLU A 206 -2.87 8.94 8.05
C GLU A 206 -2.11 8.04 7.06
N ARG A 207 -1.23 8.65 6.25
CA ARG A 207 -0.28 7.95 5.37
C ARG A 207 -0.94 7.10 4.29
N PHE A 208 -2.09 7.55 3.77
CA PHE A 208 -2.75 6.89 2.65
C PHE A 208 -1.85 6.86 1.41
N CYS A 209 -1.73 5.71 0.74
CA CYS A 209 -0.91 5.50 -0.45
C CYS A 209 0.60 5.76 -0.29
N VAL A 210 1.16 5.71 0.92
CA VAL A 210 2.60 5.81 1.12
C VAL A 210 3.33 4.74 0.32
N ARG A 211 4.32 5.16 -0.48
CA ARG A 211 5.11 4.28 -1.37
C ARG A 211 4.26 3.50 -2.40
N ASN A 212 3.07 3.98 -2.75
CA ASN A 212 2.33 3.43 -3.88
C ASN A 212 3.16 3.60 -5.16
N SER A 213 3.32 2.54 -5.94
CA SER A 213 4.13 2.53 -7.17
C SER A 213 3.33 2.21 -8.44
N GLY A 214 2.01 1.93 -8.32
CA GLY A 214 1.23 1.61 -9.53
C GLY A 214 -0.26 1.38 -9.32
N ALA A 215 -0.74 1.28 -8.08
CA ALA A 215 -2.18 1.09 -7.83
C ALA A 215 -2.98 2.36 -8.10
N LYS A 216 -4.24 2.18 -8.51
CA LYS A 216 -5.23 3.24 -8.63
C LYS A 216 -6.11 3.28 -7.38
N ALA A 217 -6.38 4.46 -6.86
CA ALA A 217 -7.21 4.59 -5.66
C ALA A 217 -8.14 5.80 -5.72
N VAL A 218 -9.35 5.64 -5.18
CA VAL A 218 -10.29 6.73 -4.92
C VAL A 218 -10.72 6.67 -3.47
N VAL A 219 -10.68 7.81 -2.78
CA VAL A 219 -11.02 7.95 -1.37
C VAL A 219 -11.72 9.29 -1.11
N GLU A 220 -12.57 9.37 -0.10
CA GLU A 220 -13.38 10.58 0.14
C GLU A 220 -12.75 11.59 1.10
N GLY A 221 -11.60 11.27 1.66
CA GLY A 221 -10.77 12.13 2.49
C GLY A 221 -9.58 11.36 3.04
N VAL A 222 -8.55 12.06 3.53
CA VAL A 222 -7.32 11.46 4.07
C VAL A 222 -6.77 12.28 5.23
N GLY A 223 -6.08 11.61 6.15
CA GLY A 223 -5.31 12.24 7.21
C GLY A 223 -3.97 12.83 6.74
N ASP A 224 -3.08 13.09 7.70
CA ASP A 224 -1.75 13.63 7.46
C ASP A 224 -0.88 12.66 6.63
N HIS A 225 0.11 13.22 5.92
CA HIS A 225 1.15 12.45 5.20
C HIS A 225 0.65 11.56 4.04
N ALA A 226 -0.51 11.85 3.45
CA ALA A 226 -0.98 11.11 2.28
C ALA A 226 0.01 11.25 1.11
N LEU A 227 0.18 10.19 0.31
CA LEU A 227 1.04 10.13 -0.89
C LEU A 227 2.54 10.27 -0.61
N GLU A 228 3.00 10.17 0.64
CA GLU A 228 4.43 10.23 0.94
C GLU A 228 5.21 9.14 0.18
N TYR A 229 6.33 9.55 -0.42
CA TYR A 229 7.21 8.65 -1.19
C TYR A 229 6.49 7.84 -2.28
N MET A 230 5.33 8.28 -2.76
CA MET A 230 4.66 7.68 -3.91
C MET A 230 5.56 7.74 -5.14
N THR A 231 5.70 6.63 -5.86
CA THR A 231 6.59 6.49 -7.03
C THR A 231 5.84 6.16 -8.32
N GLY A 232 4.53 5.91 -8.26
CA GLY A 232 3.69 5.59 -9.40
C GLY A 232 2.22 5.45 -9.01
N GLY A 233 1.37 5.16 -9.98
CA GLY A 233 -0.07 4.99 -9.78
C GLY A 233 -0.88 6.27 -9.93
N LEU A 234 -2.18 6.15 -9.68
CA LEU A 234 -3.17 7.22 -9.83
C LEU A 234 -4.04 7.29 -8.58
N VAL A 235 -4.15 8.46 -7.98
CA VAL A 235 -4.96 8.64 -6.76
C VAL A 235 -5.93 9.81 -6.94
N VAL A 236 -7.21 9.61 -6.57
CA VAL A 236 -8.21 10.66 -6.50
C VAL A 236 -8.68 10.82 -5.06
N ILE A 237 -8.57 12.01 -4.52
CA ILE A 237 -9.05 12.36 -3.18
C ILE A 237 -10.22 13.33 -3.34
N LEU A 238 -11.40 12.90 -2.93
CA LEU A 238 -12.67 13.62 -3.14
C LEU A 238 -13.00 14.60 -2.02
N GLY A 239 -12.13 14.77 -1.03
CA GLY A 239 -12.41 15.59 0.13
C GLY A 239 -11.18 16.11 0.83
N GLU A 240 -11.34 16.38 2.11
CA GLU A 240 -10.29 17.00 2.93
C GLU A 240 -9.02 16.17 3.00
N THR A 241 -7.90 16.87 3.12
CA THR A 241 -6.58 16.27 3.35
C THR A 241 -6.00 16.82 4.65
N GLY A 242 -5.19 16.01 5.32
CA GLY A 242 -4.32 16.47 6.39
C GLY A 242 -3.10 17.24 5.86
N ARG A 243 -2.07 17.37 6.67
CA ARG A 243 -0.83 18.10 6.36
C ARG A 243 0.20 17.21 5.68
N ASN A 244 1.21 17.87 5.11
CA ASN A 244 2.41 17.25 4.55
C ASN A 244 2.11 16.24 3.40
N VAL A 245 1.08 16.55 2.61
CA VAL A 245 0.67 15.75 1.45
C VAL A 245 1.80 15.70 0.42
N ALA A 246 2.03 14.53 -0.20
CA ALA A 246 3.01 14.28 -1.25
C ALA A 246 4.49 14.53 -0.85
N ALA A 247 4.83 14.50 0.43
CA ALA A 247 6.22 14.61 0.85
C ALA A 247 7.09 13.49 0.24
N GLY A 248 8.17 13.87 -0.45
CA GLY A 248 9.07 12.92 -1.09
C GLY A 248 8.45 12.14 -2.27
N MET A 249 7.30 12.54 -2.78
CA MET A 249 6.68 11.94 -3.96
C MET A 249 7.58 12.14 -5.19
N SER A 250 7.94 11.06 -5.86
CA SER A 250 8.85 11.04 -7.02
C SER A 250 8.22 10.52 -8.31
N GLY A 251 7.00 9.97 -8.26
CA GLY A 251 6.27 9.48 -9.41
C GLY A 251 4.79 9.29 -9.15
N GLY A 252 4.01 9.03 -10.21
CA GLY A 252 2.57 8.95 -10.16
C GLY A 252 1.87 10.31 -10.24
N ILE A 253 0.54 10.27 -10.21
CA ILE A 253 -0.32 11.46 -10.31
C ILE A 253 -1.41 11.38 -9.25
N ALA A 254 -1.68 12.49 -8.59
CA ALA A 254 -2.86 12.62 -7.74
C ALA A 254 -3.76 13.77 -8.20
N TYR A 255 -5.07 13.58 -8.05
CA TYR A 255 -6.09 14.58 -8.28
C TYR A 255 -6.84 14.80 -6.97
N ILE A 256 -6.80 16.01 -6.44
CA ILE A 256 -7.33 16.34 -5.12
C ILE A 256 -8.40 17.42 -5.29
N TYR A 257 -9.57 17.17 -4.73
CA TYR A 257 -10.62 18.17 -4.68
C TYR A 257 -10.29 19.25 -3.65
N ASP A 258 -10.16 20.48 -4.12
CA ASP A 258 -9.74 21.65 -3.35
C ASP A 258 -10.72 22.82 -3.57
N PRO A 259 -11.92 22.75 -2.96
CA PRO A 259 -12.97 23.76 -3.17
C PRO A 259 -12.60 25.13 -2.63
N ASN A 260 -11.76 25.18 -1.60
CA ASN A 260 -11.38 26.39 -0.89
C ASN A 260 -10.07 26.99 -1.44
N ASN A 261 -9.39 26.26 -2.31
CA ASN A 261 -8.08 26.63 -2.84
C ASN A 261 -7.02 26.82 -1.73
N ASP A 262 -7.05 25.93 -0.71
CA ASP A 262 -6.15 25.93 0.45
C ASP A 262 -5.19 24.75 0.50
N LEU A 263 -5.25 23.85 -0.48
CA LEU A 263 -4.38 22.67 -0.56
C LEU A 263 -2.88 23.03 -0.54
N TYR A 264 -2.51 24.19 -1.06
CA TYR A 264 -1.11 24.66 -1.08
C TYR A 264 -0.50 24.78 0.32
N GLU A 265 -1.31 25.03 1.37
CA GLU A 265 -0.86 25.11 2.77
C GLU A 265 -0.59 23.71 3.36
N LYS A 266 -1.22 22.68 2.82
CA LYS A 266 -1.16 21.29 3.26
C LYS A 266 -0.14 20.47 2.46
N LEU A 267 0.24 20.96 1.26
CA LEU A 267 1.10 20.25 0.32
C LEU A 267 2.59 20.44 0.66
N ASN A 268 3.35 19.34 0.62
CA ASN A 268 4.81 19.43 0.61
C ASN A 268 5.30 19.64 -0.83
N GLY A 269 5.42 20.89 -1.24
CA GLY A 269 5.72 21.31 -2.60
C GLY A 269 7.19 21.15 -3.05
N ALA A 270 8.07 20.54 -2.23
CA ALA A 270 9.51 20.47 -2.54
C ALA A 270 9.82 19.75 -3.85
N LEU A 271 9.08 18.68 -4.17
CA LEU A 271 9.33 17.83 -5.33
C LEU A 271 8.17 17.80 -6.34
N VAL A 272 7.04 18.40 -6.02
CA VAL A 272 5.81 18.26 -6.81
C VAL A 272 5.32 19.59 -7.38
N GLU A 273 4.71 19.50 -8.55
CA GLU A 273 3.97 20.57 -9.19
C GLU A 273 2.49 20.49 -8.81
N TYR A 274 1.88 21.66 -8.64
CA TYR A 274 0.47 21.85 -8.32
C TYR A 274 -0.17 22.66 -9.46
N SER A 275 -1.21 22.12 -10.10
CA SER A 275 -1.84 22.75 -11.26
C SER A 275 -3.33 22.43 -11.37
N GLU A 276 -4.04 23.22 -12.16
CA GLU A 276 -5.44 22.98 -12.50
C GLU A 276 -5.62 21.73 -13.37
N VAL A 277 -6.76 21.05 -13.23
CA VAL A 277 -7.15 19.93 -14.08
C VAL A 277 -7.90 20.47 -15.32
N ASN A 278 -7.15 20.79 -16.36
CA ASN A 278 -7.67 21.41 -17.57
C ASN A 278 -7.36 20.64 -18.88
N LYS A 279 -6.49 19.63 -18.82
CA LYS A 279 -6.19 18.81 -19.99
C LYS A 279 -7.29 17.76 -20.19
N PRO A 280 -7.76 17.54 -21.46
CA PRO A 280 -8.82 16.56 -21.73
C PRO A 280 -8.57 15.17 -21.19
N TYR A 281 -7.32 14.71 -21.23
CA TYR A 281 -6.91 13.42 -20.69
C TYR A 281 -7.10 13.35 -19.16
N ASP A 282 -6.66 14.37 -18.43
CA ASP A 282 -6.80 14.42 -16.96
C ASP A 282 -8.28 14.47 -16.55
N ILE A 283 -9.08 15.30 -17.26
CA ILE A 283 -10.53 15.41 -17.04
C ILE A 283 -11.21 14.06 -17.23
N LYS A 284 -10.88 13.34 -18.31
CA LYS A 284 -11.40 12.01 -18.59
C LYS A 284 -11.01 11.02 -17.51
N THR A 285 -9.74 11.01 -17.12
CA THR A 285 -9.21 10.11 -16.07
C THR A 285 -9.91 10.31 -14.72
N VAL A 286 -10.07 11.57 -14.28
CA VAL A 286 -10.77 11.88 -13.03
C VAL A 286 -12.22 11.40 -13.10
N ARG A 287 -12.90 11.64 -14.23
CA ARG A 287 -14.28 11.22 -14.43
C ARG A 287 -14.43 9.71 -14.34
N GLU A 288 -13.61 8.96 -15.08
CA GLU A 288 -13.65 7.48 -15.09
C GLU A 288 -13.42 6.89 -13.69
N LEU A 289 -12.48 7.44 -12.93
CA LEU A 289 -12.19 6.99 -11.56
C LEU A 289 -13.36 7.29 -10.61
N ILE A 290 -14.01 8.44 -10.73
CA ILE A 290 -15.20 8.78 -9.93
C ILE A 290 -16.41 7.92 -10.35
N GLU A 291 -16.59 7.65 -11.65
CA GLU A 291 -17.64 6.75 -12.16
C GLU A 291 -17.45 5.32 -11.59
N ASN A 292 -16.22 4.82 -11.59
CA ASN A 292 -15.91 3.52 -10.99
C ASN A 292 -16.15 3.53 -9.47
N HIS A 293 -15.77 4.61 -8.79
CA HIS A 293 -16.01 4.73 -7.35
C HIS A 293 -17.51 4.69 -7.03
N TYR A 294 -18.30 5.46 -7.75
CA TYR A 294 -19.76 5.40 -7.60
C TYR A 294 -20.32 4.01 -7.90
N LYS A 295 -19.89 3.41 -9.02
CA LYS A 295 -20.34 2.08 -9.44
C LYS A 295 -20.11 1.01 -8.38
N TYR A 296 -18.93 1.03 -7.74
CA TYR A 296 -18.52 -0.02 -6.79
C TYR A 296 -19.03 0.24 -5.37
N THR A 297 -19.16 1.50 -4.98
CA THR A 297 -19.44 1.83 -3.57
C THR A 297 -20.85 2.41 -3.36
N GLY A 298 -21.48 2.95 -4.38
CA GLY A 298 -22.73 3.71 -4.24
C GLY A 298 -22.53 5.08 -3.60
N SER A 299 -21.31 5.62 -3.56
CA SER A 299 -20.96 6.88 -2.90
C SER A 299 -21.84 8.06 -3.30
N GLU A 300 -22.54 8.64 -2.34
CA GLU A 300 -23.35 9.86 -2.55
C GLU A 300 -22.48 11.05 -2.96
N LYS A 301 -21.26 11.13 -2.44
CA LYS A 301 -20.28 12.16 -2.81
C LYS A 301 -19.84 12.02 -4.25
N ALA A 302 -19.51 10.81 -4.69
CA ALA A 302 -19.17 10.55 -6.09
C ALA A 302 -20.35 10.88 -7.02
N LYS A 303 -21.58 10.52 -6.63
CA LYS A 303 -22.79 10.88 -7.35
C LYS A 303 -22.94 12.39 -7.49
N MET A 304 -22.78 13.14 -6.41
CA MET A 304 -22.83 14.61 -6.43
C MET A 304 -21.83 15.19 -7.46
N PHE A 305 -20.60 14.68 -7.51
CA PHE A 305 -19.60 15.12 -8.48
C PHE A 305 -20.00 14.80 -9.92
N LEU A 306 -20.60 13.64 -10.16
CA LEU A 306 -21.00 13.19 -11.50
C LEU A 306 -22.22 13.96 -12.01
N ASP A 307 -23.18 14.29 -11.14
CA ASP A 307 -24.41 15.01 -11.48
C ASP A 307 -24.11 16.44 -12.02
N ASP A 308 -23.04 17.09 -11.53
CA ASP A 308 -22.57 18.39 -12.06
C ASP A 308 -21.05 18.42 -12.27
N PHE A 309 -20.56 17.43 -12.99
CA PHE A 309 -19.11 17.22 -13.18
C PHE A 309 -18.40 18.44 -13.75
N LYS A 310 -19.06 19.20 -14.63
CA LYS A 310 -18.48 20.41 -15.23
C LYS A 310 -18.15 21.49 -14.21
N THR A 311 -18.97 21.67 -13.21
CA THR A 311 -18.73 22.64 -12.13
C THR A 311 -17.66 22.15 -11.18
N TYR A 312 -17.66 20.87 -10.83
CA TYR A 312 -16.74 20.33 -9.84
C TYR A 312 -15.32 20.11 -10.36
N ILE A 313 -15.14 19.69 -11.63
CA ILE A 313 -13.80 19.40 -12.19
C ILE A 313 -12.85 20.60 -12.12
N GLY A 314 -13.35 21.83 -12.24
CA GLY A 314 -12.56 23.04 -12.12
C GLY A 314 -12.00 23.30 -10.70
N LYS A 315 -12.48 22.57 -9.70
CA LYS A 315 -11.99 22.64 -8.32
C LYS A 315 -10.99 21.53 -7.97
N PHE A 316 -10.69 20.64 -8.92
CA PHE A 316 -9.64 19.65 -8.71
C PHE A 316 -8.27 20.22 -9.04
N LYS A 317 -7.29 19.81 -8.24
CA LYS A 317 -5.88 20.12 -8.46
C LYS A 317 -5.13 18.84 -8.81
N LYS A 318 -4.25 18.94 -9.81
CA LYS A 318 -3.34 17.89 -10.21
C LYS A 318 -2.01 18.06 -9.48
N ILE A 319 -1.55 17.02 -8.82
CA ILE A 319 -0.24 16.93 -8.19
C ILE A 319 0.59 15.92 -8.98
N ILE A 320 1.78 16.35 -9.42
CA ILE A 320 2.70 15.52 -10.19
C ILE A 320 4.14 15.94 -9.86
N PRO A 321 5.07 14.99 -9.64
CA PRO A 321 6.49 15.35 -9.44
C PRO A 321 7.11 15.99 -10.68
N HIS A 322 7.97 16.99 -10.45
CA HIS A 322 8.63 17.75 -11.53
C HIS A 322 9.41 16.85 -12.50
N ASP A 323 10.26 15.98 -11.97
CA ASP A 323 11.07 15.09 -12.80
C ASP A 323 10.22 14.02 -13.50
N TYR A 324 9.19 13.51 -12.82
CA TYR A 324 8.26 12.56 -13.43
C TYR A 324 7.50 13.19 -14.60
N LYS A 325 7.00 14.43 -14.44
CA LYS A 325 6.35 15.17 -15.52
C LYS A 325 7.29 15.36 -16.69
N LYS A 326 8.53 15.83 -16.44
CA LYS A 326 9.55 16.00 -17.46
C LYS A 326 9.81 14.73 -18.24
N MET A 327 9.92 13.58 -17.53
CA MET A 327 10.09 12.29 -18.18
C MET A 327 8.90 11.90 -19.05
N MET A 328 7.67 12.08 -18.54
CA MET A 328 6.46 11.77 -19.30
C MET A 328 6.32 12.64 -20.55
N ASP A 329 6.63 13.93 -20.45
CA ASP A 329 6.60 14.85 -21.59
C ASP A 329 7.66 14.46 -22.66
N LEU A 330 8.87 14.06 -22.25
CA LEU A 330 9.92 13.57 -23.14
C LEU A 330 9.55 12.24 -23.80
N ILE A 331 8.98 11.28 -23.05
CA ILE A 331 8.51 10.01 -23.61
C ILE A 331 7.45 10.27 -24.68
N ALA A 332 6.45 11.10 -24.37
CA ALA A 332 5.39 11.45 -25.32
C ALA A 332 5.97 12.13 -26.58
N TYR A 333 6.96 13.01 -26.41
CA TYR A 333 7.67 13.63 -27.53
C TYR A 333 8.34 12.58 -28.44
N TYR A 334 9.13 11.66 -27.89
CA TYR A 334 9.82 10.64 -28.68
C TYR A 334 8.86 9.63 -29.32
N GLN A 335 7.77 9.27 -28.65
CA GLN A 335 6.70 8.47 -29.27
C GLN A 335 6.06 9.19 -30.45
N SER A 336 5.86 10.51 -30.37
CA SER A 336 5.35 11.31 -31.48
C SER A 336 6.32 11.37 -32.69
N GLN A 337 7.61 11.11 -32.47
CA GLN A 337 8.62 10.95 -33.50
C GLN A 337 8.68 9.53 -34.08
N GLY A 338 7.82 8.63 -33.65
CA GLY A 338 7.71 7.27 -34.17
C GLY A 338 8.51 6.19 -33.43
N LEU A 339 9.11 6.49 -32.26
CA LEU A 339 9.78 5.50 -31.46
C LEU A 339 8.73 4.65 -30.71
N ASP A 340 9.04 3.37 -30.54
CA ASP A 340 8.25 2.52 -29.65
C ASP A 340 8.42 2.95 -28.17
N GLU A 341 7.62 2.37 -27.28
CA GLU A 341 7.57 2.77 -25.88
C GLU A 341 8.93 2.63 -25.18
N ASP A 342 9.63 1.51 -25.40
CA ASP A 342 10.91 1.24 -24.74
C ASP A 342 12.04 2.10 -25.28
N GLN A 343 12.09 2.30 -26.59
CA GLN A 343 13.01 3.24 -27.22
C GLN A 343 12.77 4.67 -26.74
N ALA A 344 11.51 5.10 -26.67
CA ALA A 344 11.14 6.43 -26.20
C ALA A 344 11.57 6.66 -24.73
N LYS A 345 11.42 5.65 -23.86
CA LYS A 345 11.90 5.72 -22.47
C LYS A 345 13.42 5.90 -22.38
N VAL A 346 14.19 5.16 -23.18
CA VAL A 346 15.65 5.26 -23.21
C VAL A 346 16.10 6.63 -23.71
N GLU A 347 15.52 7.13 -24.81
CA GLU A 347 15.88 8.44 -25.34
C GLU A 347 15.45 9.59 -24.43
N ALA A 348 14.29 9.48 -23.78
CA ALA A 348 13.83 10.43 -22.78
C ALA A 348 14.80 10.52 -21.59
N PHE A 349 15.27 9.36 -21.09
CA PHE A 349 16.26 9.32 -20.02
C PHE A 349 17.59 9.99 -20.45
N ASN A 350 18.10 9.65 -21.64
CA ASN A 350 19.31 10.24 -22.19
C ASN A 350 19.21 11.78 -22.34
N ALA A 351 18.05 12.26 -22.79
CA ALA A 351 17.79 13.68 -22.92
C ALA A 351 17.69 14.39 -21.57
N ALA A 352 17.02 13.77 -20.59
CA ALA A 352 16.90 14.31 -19.25
C ALA A 352 18.26 14.48 -18.57
N MET A 353 19.18 13.50 -18.75
CA MET A 353 20.53 13.53 -18.20
C MET A 353 21.42 14.61 -18.87
N LYS A 354 21.24 14.88 -20.15
CA LYS A 354 22.00 15.92 -20.88
C LYS A 354 21.52 17.33 -20.53
N GLY A 355 20.27 17.53 -20.20
CA GLY A 355 19.69 18.84 -19.85
C GLY A 355 19.92 19.27 -18.40
N GLY A 356 20.57 18.47 -17.58
CA GLY A 356 20.89 18.73 -16.17
C GLY A 356 22.29 19.29 -15.92
N LYS A 357 22.94 19.87 -16.96
CA LYS A 357 24.22 20.60 -16.84
C LYS A 357 24.00 22.09 -16.91
#